data_4c396b1861c2f23a5eb639b870459cef
#
_entry.id   4c396b1861c2f23a5eb639b870459cef
#
_cell.length_a   1.000
_cell.length_b   1.000
_cell.length_c   1.000
_cell.angle_alpha   90.00
_cell.angle_beta   90.00
_cell.angle_gamma   90.00
#
_symmetry.space_group_name_H-M   'P 1'
#
loop_
_entity.id
_entity.type
_entity.pdbx_description
1 polymer ?
#
loop_
_entity_poly.entity_id
_entity_poly.type
_entity_poly.pdbx_seq_one_letter_code
_entity_poly.pdbx_strand_id
1 'polypeptide(L)'
;MQIYAEATQYNMSDMDDFVYSNYLVNYSKEKNLEELFYAYQSPARRNTYINDPGMAALYMIARGRPIMGVMEKIISQHPDIFQDIESVVDFGGGPGTLLFALSKFKTINKYTNIERSDSFIGIMNALVEKFLFSSVPRTDVDSISCNYLRLEPQDIPTSDLCVFSYTFCECDNFLDSLSGLVENSNMVLIIEPGTPSGFNNIIQARDKLIEKGFSTIAPCTVASGICPLRDSDSDWCHFVERIDRSRIQRHLKNGVLGYEYEKYSYLLMSKYPSHSDGKRIISRPNCTKHNISFDICSENNSHIVITKKENKSEFKIVKKSIRGDLYRENQVQT
;
A
#
# COMPACT_ATOMS: atom_id res chain seq x y z
N MET A 1 -15.60 1.59 -18.14
CA MET A 1 -16.15 2.14 -16.89
C MET A 1 -17.41 1.37 -16.49
N GLN A 2 -17.33 0.03 -16.32
CA GLN A 2 -18.52 -0.83 -16.02
C GLN A 2 -18.16 -2.08 -15.18
N ILE A 3 -16.99 -2.09 -14.48
CA ILE A 3 -16.45 -3.30 -13.81
C ILE A 3 -16.75 -3.32 -12.29
N TYR A 4 -17.35 -2.27 -11.72
CA TYR A 4 -17.51 -2.15 -10.26
C TYR A 4 -18.95 -2.37 -9.76
N ALA A 5 -19.77 -3.17 -10.46
CA ALA A 5 -21.17 -3.37 -10.09
C ALA A 5 -21.39 -4.20 -8.80
N GLU A 6 -20.34 -4.87 -8.28
CA GLU A 6 -20.41 -5.76 -7.12
C GLU A 6 -19.55 -5.33 -5.91
N ALA A 7 -19.02 -4.09 -5.95
CA ALA A 7 -18.20 -3.59 -4.86
C ALA A 7 -19.04 -3.34 -3.60
N THR A 8 -18.55 -3.78 -2.46
CA THR A 8 -19.23 -3.55 -1.17
C THR A 8 -19.18 -2.07 -0.81
N GLN A 9 -20.34 -1.44 -0.68
CA GLN A 9 -20.44 -0.05 -0.27
C GLN A 9 -20.48 0.05 1.26
N TYR A 10 -19.38 0.40 1.89
CA TYR A 10 -19.34 0.85 3.27
C TYR A 10 -18.57 2.17 3.37
N ASN A 11 -18.94 2.98 4.37
CA ASN A 11 -18.27 4.23 4.64
C ASN A 11 -17.14 3.98 5.66
N MET A 12 -15.93 4.47 5.38
CA MET A 12 -14.81 4.39 6.31
C MET A 12 -15.07 5.05 7.66
N SER A 13 -15.92 6.09 7.69
CA SER A 13 -16.31 6.72 8.96
C SER A 13 -17.15 5.78 9.81
N ASP A 14 -17.97 4.95 9.21
CA ASP A 14 -18.78 3.95 9.93
C ASP A 14 -17.91 2.85 10.53
N MET A 15 -16.80 2.48 9.87
CA MET A 15 -15.81 1.55 10.44
C MET A 15 -15.11 2.17 11.65
N ASP A 16 -14.64 3.42 11.55
CA ASP A 16 -14.03 4.13 12.67
C ASP A 16 -15.01 4.28 13.84
N ASP A 17 -16.28 4.63 13.56
CA ASP A 17 -17.35 4.75 14.57
C ASP A 17 -17.63 3.40 15.26
N PHE A 18 -17.66 2.31 14.49
CA PHE A 18 -17.83 0.96 15.01
C PHE A 18 -16.67 0.56 15.92
N VAL A 19 -15.43 0.72 15.46
CA VAL A 19 -14.22 0.38 16.24
C VAL A 19 -14.14 1.22 17.51
N TYR A 20 -14.41 2.53 17.40
CA TYR A 20 -14.42 3.42 18.57
C TYR A 20 -15.47 3.00 19.61
N SER A 21 -16.69 2.74 19.16
CA SER A 21 -17.83 2.42 20.05
C SER A 21 -17.63 1.09 20.78
N ASN A 22 -17.02 0.10 20.12
CA ASN A 22 -16.85 -1.24 20.70
C ASN A 22 -15.59 -1.39 21.55
N TYR A 23 -14.55 -0.63 21.27
CA TYR A 23 -13.23 -0.88 21.87
C TYR A 23 -12.65 0.31 22.63
N LEU A 24 -13.03 1.56 22.30
CA LEU A 24 -12.34 2.76 22.80
C LEU A 24 -13.16 3.67 23.72
N VAL A 25 -14.46 3.44 23.89
CA VAL A 25 -15.33 4.33 24.68
C VAL A 25 -14.78 4.57 26.09
N ASN A 26 -14.21 3.55 26.72
CA ASN A 26 -13.68 3.59 28.07
C ASN A 26 -12.13 3.76 28.12
N TYR A 27 -11.51 3.92 26.96
CA TYR A 27 -10.06 4.01 26.85
C TYR A 27 -9.58 5.47 26.97
N SER A 28 -8.56 5.75 27.77
CA SER A 28 -8.02 7.11 27.94
C SER A 28 -7.26 7.54 26.67
N LYS A 29 -7.73 8.60 26.02
CA LYS A 29 -7.32 8.98 24.66
C LYS A 29 -5.86 9.45 24.54
N GLU A 30 -5.46 10.41 25.36
CA GLU A 30 -4.19 11.11 25.18
C GLU A 30 -2.98 10.21 25.48
N LYS A 31 -3.03 9.57 26.64
CA LYS A 31 -1.94 8.68 27.09
C LYS A 31 -1.71 7.50 26.12
N ASN A 32 -2.78 7.00 25.50
CA ASN A 32 -2.70 5.83 24.62
C ASN A 32 -2.20 6.18 23.21
N LEU A 33 -2.49 7.39 22.72
CA LEU A 33 -1.90 7.86 21.47
C LEU A 33 -0.39 8.04 21.57
N GLU A 34 0.09 8.64 22.65
CA GLU A 34 1.52 8.77 22.90
C GLU A 34 2.20 7.40 23.02
N GLU A 35 1.58 6.46 23.73
CA GLU A 35 2.07 5.08 23.85
C GLU A 35 2.11 4.39 22.47
N LEU A 36 1.09 4.55 21.64
CA LEU A 36 1.07 4.02 20.29
C LEU A 36 2.23 4.57 19.45
N PHE A 37 2.38 5.89 19.39
CA PHE A 37 3.47 6.50 18.63
C PHE A 37 4.85 6.13 19.19
N TYR A 38 4.97 6.01 20.51
CA TYR A 38 6.21 5.57 21.13
C TYR A 38 6.53 4.10 20.81
N ALA A 39 5.53 3.24 20.78
CA ALA A 39 5.68 1.84 20.37
C ALA A 39 6.18 1.71 18.93
N TYR A 40 5.69 2.57 18.03
CA TYR A 40 6.19 2.64 16.65
C TYR A 40 7.67 3.03 16.53
N GLN A 41 8.15 3.84 17.46
CA GLN A 41 9.56 4.27 17.46
C GLN A 41 10.49 3.25 18.10
N SER A 42 9.96 2.30 18.87
CA SER A 42 10.74 1.30 19.61
C SER A 42 10.29 -0.12 19.29
N PRO A 43 11.02 -0.85 18.42
CA PRO A 43 10.67 -2.23 18.03
C PRO A 43 10.45 -3.18 19.23
N ALA A 44 11.21 -3.01 20.32
CA ALA A 44 11.10 -3.84 21.53
C ALA A 44 9.74 -3.73 22.24
N ARG A 45 9.02 -2.62 22.06
CA ARG A 45 7.72 -2.37 22.72
C ARG A 45 6.51 -2.75 21.88
N ARG A 46 6.64 -2.90 20.59
CA ARG A 46 5.53 -3.24 19.66
C ARG A 46 4.81 -4.52 20.05
N ASN A 47 5.55 -5.55 20.45
CA ASN A 47 4.97 -6.85 20.83
C ASN A 47 4.03 -6.79 22.03
N THR A 48 4.24 -5.85 22.95
CA THR A 48 3.45 -5.71 24.18
C THR A 48 2.16 -4.92 23.93
N TYR A 49 2.21 -3.91 23.09
CA TYR A 49 1.07 -3.02 22.86
C TYR A 49 0.05 -3.58 21.87
N ILE A 50 0.50 -4.34 20.89
CA ILE A 50 -0.38 -4.88 19.81
C ILE A 50 -1.30 -5.99 20.33
N ASN A 51 -1.01 -6.60 21.47
CA ASN A 51 -1.86 -7.64 22.06
C ASN A 51 -3.01 -7.10 22.94
N ASP A 52 -3.11 -5.78 23.09
CA ASP A 52 -4.22 -5.15 23.80
C ASP A 52 -5.30 -4.69 22.78
N PRO A 53 -6.58 -5.11 22.94
CA PRO A 53 -7.64 -4.78 21.99
C PRO A 53 -7.89 -3.28 21.83
N GLY A 54 -7.72 -2.49 22.90
CA GLY A 54 -7.86 -1.03 22.84
C GLY A 54 -6.73 -0.39 22.04
N MET A 55 -5.49 -0.86 22.21
CA MET A 55 -4.36 -0.39 21.42
C MET A 55 -4.48 -0.81 19.94
N ALA A 56 -4.95 -2.03 19.66
CA ALA A 56 -5.21 -2.47 18.30
C ALA A 56 -6.32 -1.64 17.62
N ALA A 57 -7.36 -1.29 18.37
CA ALA A 57 -8.44 -0.41 17.90
C ALA A 57 -7.93 1.02 17.63
N LEU A 58 -7.10 1.55 18.51
CA LEU A 58 -6.46 2.86 18.34
C LEU A 58 -5.58 2.88 17.09
N TYR A 59 -4.80 1.81 16.89
CA TYR A 59 -4.02 1.63 15.66
C TYR A 59 -4.90 1.63 14.42
N MET A 60 -5.98 0.84 14.42
CA MET A 60 -6.89 0.76 13.25
C MET A 60 -7.42 2.15 12.86
N ILE A 61 -7.86 2.96 13.82
CA ILE A 61 -8.33 4.31 13.56
C ILE A 61 -7.20 5.26 13.15
N ALA A 62 -6.05 5.19 13.84
CA ALA A 62 -4.95 6.14 13.60
C ALA A 62 -4.16 5.84 12.34
N ARG A 63 -3.92 4.55 12.02
CA ARG A 63 -3.07 4.09 10.92
C ARG A 63 -3.81 3.32 9.83
N GLY A 64 -4.85 2.57 10.19
CA GLY A 64 -5.58 1.73 9.22
C GLY A 64 -6.11 2.53 8.04
N ARG A 65 -6.69 3.71 8.30
CA ARG A 65 -7.24 4.56 7.24
C ARG A 65 -6.19 5.09 6.24
N PRO A 66 -5.04 5.66 6.67
CA PRO A 66 -3.94 6.01 5.77
C PRO A 66 -3.45 4.82 4.94
N ILE A 67 -3.25 3.67 5.56
CA ILE A 67 -2.80 2.45 4.90
C ILE A 67 -3.81 2.00 3.84
N MET A 68 -5.10 1.96 4.18
CA MET A 68 -6.17 1.63 3.23
C MET A 68 -6.19 2.60 2.04
N GLY A 69 -6.09 3.90 2.27
CA GLY A 69 -6.09 4.89 1.20
C GLY A 69 -4.91 4.73 0.23
N VAL A 70 -3.73 4.35 0.74
CA VAL A 70 -2.57 4.00 -0.10
C VAL A 70 -2.88 2.76 -0.94
N MET A 71 -3.46 1.71 -0.36
CA MET A 71 -3.84 0.49 -1.07
C MET A 71 -4.90 0.76 -2.14
N GLU A 72 -5.94 1.52 -1.80
CA GLU A 72 -6.97 1.96 -2.75
C GLU A 72 -6.36 2.73 -3.93
N LYS A 73 -5.39 3.60 -3.66
CA LYS A 73 -4.66 4.32 -4.71
C LYS A 73 -3.90 3.39 -5.64
N ILE A 74 -3.15 2.42 -5.09
CA ILE A 74 -2.39 1.45 -5.88
C ILE A 74 -3.34 0.59 -6.72
N ILE A 75 -4.40 0.06 -6.13
CA ILE A 75 -5.41 -0.75 -6.84
C ILE A 75 -6.04 0.05 -7.98
N SER A 76 -6.46 1.29 -7.71
CA SER A 76 -7.09 2.16 -8.71
C SER A 76 -6.18 2.55 -9.87
N GLN A 77 -4.86 2.55 -9.66
CA GLN A 77 -3.87 2.82 -10.70
C GLN A 77 -3.57 1.60 -11.60
N HIS A 78 -3.94 0.39 -11.15
CA HIS A 78 -3.65 -0.87 -11.84
C HIS A 78 -4.90 -1.79 -11.92
N PRO A 79 -6.06 -1.27 -12.38
CA PRO A 79 -7.33 -2.00 -12.35
C PRO A 79 -7.26 -3.32 -13.13
N ASP A 80 -6.58 -3.33 -14.29
CA ASP A 80 -6.47 -4.52 -15.14
C ASP A 80 -5.70 -5.67 -14.45
N ILE A 81 -4.79 -5.33 -13.54
CA ILE A 81 -4.02 -6.32 -12.76
C ILE A 81 -4.88 -6.87 -11.63
N PHE A 82 -5.49 -5.97 -10.87
CA PHE A 82 -6.25 -6.37 -9.68
C PHE A 82 -7.59 -7.05 -10.01
N GLN A 83 -8.15 -6.85 -11.22
CA GLN A 83 -9.38 -7.53 -11.62
C GLN A 83 -9.26 -9.07 -11.70
N ASP A 84 -8.06 -9.59 -11.97
CA ASP A 84 -7.80 -11.03 -12.10
C ASP A 84 -7.36 -11.71 -10.80
N ILE A 85 -7.18 -10.93 -9.70
CA ILE A 85 -6.82 -11.46 -8.39
C ILE A 85 -8.03 -12.12 -7.74
N GLU A 86 -7.98 -13.42 -7.47
CA GLU A 86 -9.04 -14.16 -6.78
C GLU A 86 -8.64 -14.60 -5.38
N SER A 87 -7.33 -14.75 -5.12
CA SER A 87 -6.80 -15.20 -3.83
C SER A 87 -5.65 -14.32 -3.35
N VAL A 88 -5.66 -13.99 -2.05
CA VAL A 88 -4.67 -13.10 -1.42
C VAL A 88 -4.16 -13.72 -0.12
N VAL A 89 -2.84 -13.64 0.07
CA VAL A 89 -2.17 -13.86 1.36
C VAL A 89 -1.56 -12.54 1.82
N ASP A 90 -1.97 -12.06 3.00
CA ASP A 90 -1.54 -10.79 3.58
C ASP A 90 -0.65 -11.06 4.80
N PHE A 91 0.66 -10.82 4.65
CA PHE A 91 1.67 -11.05 5.67
C PHE A 91 1.78 -9.83 6.61
N GLY A 92 1.46 -10.03 7.88
CA GLY A 92 1.33 -8.95 8.85
C GLY A 92 0.14 -8.06 8.52
N GLY A 93 -0.97 -8.64 8.04
CA GLY A 93 -2.12 -7.89 7.54
C GLY A 93 -2.89 -7.12 8.61
N GLY A 94 -2.48 -7.25 9.89
CA GLY A 94 -3.03 -6.48 10.99
C GLY A 94 -4.56 -6.62 11.09
N PRO A 95 -5.30 -5.49 11.22
CA PRO A 95 -6.75 -5.50 11.29
C PRO A 95 -7.45 -5.64 9.91
N GLY A 96 -6.77 -6.19 8.89
CA GLY A 96 -7.35 -6.50 7.58
C GLY A 96 -7.51 -5.31 6.65
N THR A 97 -6.67 -4.30 6.76
CA THR A 97 -6.76 -3.05 5.96
C THR A 97 -6.79 -3.30 4.46
N LEU A 98 -6.00 -4.27 3.97
CA LEU A 98 -5.97 -4.66 2.55
C LEU A 98 -7.29 -5.29 2.11
N LEU A 99 -7.88 -6.19 2.91
CA LEU A 99 -9.17 -6.82 2.60
C LEU A 99 -10.24 -5.76 2.35
N PHE A 100 -10.32 -4.77 3.24
CA PHE A 100 -11.28 -3.68 3.10
C PHE A 100 -10.97 -2.75 1.91
N ALA A 101 -9.70 -2.50 1.62
CA ALA A 101 -9.32 -1.75 0.42
C ALA A 101 -9.75 -2.49 -0.86
N LEU A 102 -9.48 -3.80 -0.97
CA LEU A 102 -9.85 -4.63 -2.12
C LEU A 102 -11.37 -4.71 -2.30
N SER A 103 -12.12 -4.91 -1.21
CA SER A 103 -13.58 -5.09 -1.26
C SER A 103 -14.35 -3.88 -1.82
N LYS A 104 -13.72 -2.71 -1.88
CA LYS A 104 -14.27 -1.52 -2.57
C LYS A 104 -14.21 -1.62 -4.10
N PHE A 105 -13.37 -2.46 -4.63
CA PHE A 105 -13.18 -2.60 -6.08
C PHE A 105 -13.76 -3.90 -6.61
N LYS A 106 -13.60 -4.97 -5.85
CA LYS A 106 -14.12 -6.30 -6.22
C LYS A 106 -14.22 -7.22 -5.00
N THR A 107 -15.04 -8.24 -5.11
CA THR A 107 -14.99 -9.40 -4.22
C THR A 107 -13.90 -10.35 -4.68
N ILE A 108 -13.07 -10.83 -3.77
CA ILE A 108 -12.09 -11.90 -3.98
C ILE A 108 -12.61 -13.20 -3.39
N ASN A 109 -12.17 -14.34 -3.91
CA ASN A 109 -12.67 -15.65 -3.47
C ASN A 109 -12.09 -16.01 -2.09
N LYS A 110 -10.78 -15.80 -1.92
CA LYS A 110 -10.08 -16.16 -0.67
C LYS A 110 -9.12 -15.09 -0.20
N TYR A 111 -9.18 -14.78 1.09
CA TYR A 111 -8.24 -13.90 1.77
C TYR A 111 -7.69 -14.58 3.01
N THR A 112 -6.38 -14.73 3.10
CA THR A 112 -5.69 -15.30 4.27
C THR A 112 -4.86 -14.22 4.94
N ASN A 113 -5.24 -13.86 6.16
CA ASN A 113 -4.48 -12.94 7.02
C ASN A 113 -3.47 -13.72 7.86
N ILE A 114 -2.19 -13.47 7.68
CA ILE A 114 -1.13 -14.06 8.53
C ILE A 114 -0.67 -12.95 9.49
N GLU A 115 -1.16 -13.00 10.71
CA GLU A 115 -0.95 -11.96 11.72
C GLU A 115 -0.64 -12.59 13.07
N ARG A 116 0.31 -12.06 13.82
CA ARG A 116 0.70 -12.58 15.14
C ARG A 116 -0.15 -12.04 16.29
N SER A 117 -0.85 -10.93 16.11
CA SER A 117 -1.67 -10.27 17.12
C SER A 117 -3.12 -10.77 17.07
N ASP A 118 -3.53 -11.55 18.07
CA ASP A 118 -4.92 -11.99 18.21
C ASP A 118 -5.88 -10.81 18.36
N SER A 119 -5.41 -9.68 18.90
CA SER A 119 -6.21 -8.45 19.01
C SER A 119 -6.50 -7.83 17.63
N PHE A 120 -5.54 -7.82 16.72
CA PHE A 120 -5.78 -7.39 15.34
C PHE A 120 -6.71 -8.34 14.60
N ILE A 121 -6.48 -9.66 14.73
CA ILE A 121 -7.36 -10.67 14.13
C ILE A 121 -8.80 -10.51 14.66
N GLY A 122 -8.95 -10.28 15.96
CA GLY A 122 -10.26 -10.03 16.58
C GLY A 122 -10.99 -8.81 16.01
N ILE A 123 -10.28 -7.69 15.80
CA ILE A 123 -10.84 -6.49 15.17
C ILE A 123 -11.20 -6.76 13.71
N MET A 124 -10.32 -7.41 12.94
CA MET A 124 -10.62 -7.78 11.56
C MET A 124 -11.89 -8.63 11.48
N ASN A 125 -12.02 -9.67 12.29
CA ASN A 125 -13.19 -10.55 12.29
C ASN A 125 -14.47 -9.79 12.62
N ALA A 126 -14.44 -8.89 13.62
CA ALA A 126 -15.59 -8.05 13.97
C ALA A 126 -15.98 -7.10 12.83
N LEU A 127 -15.00 -6.52 12.12
CA LEU A 127 -15.25 -5.66 10.96
C LEU A 127 -15.79 -6.45 9.77
N VAL A 128 -15.24 -7.65 9.50
CA VAL A 128 -15.73 -8.56 8.44
C VAL A 128 -17.18 -8.95 8.70
N GLU A 129 -17.51 -9.35 9.92
CA GLU A 129 -18.87 -9.69 10.31
C GLU A 129 -19.82 -8.51 10.10
N LYS A 130 -19.41 -7.32 10.51
CA LYS A 130 -20.25 -6.11 10.43
C LYS A 130 -20.45 -5.59 9.01
N PHE A 131 -19.40 -5.56 8.19
CA PHE A 131 -19.40 -4.81 6.93
C PHE A 131 -19.31 -5.69 5.67
N LEU A 132 -18.77 -6.91 5.76
CA LEU A 132 -18.59 -7.78 4.60
C LEU A 132 -19.49 -9.03 4.63
N PHE A 133 -20.06 -9.39 5.78
CA PHE A 133 -20.83 -10.62 5.92
C PHE A 133 -22.07 -10.70 5.01
N SER A 134 -22.67 -9.55 4.70
CA SER A 134 -23.88 -9.46 3.88
C SER A 134 -23.60 -9.41 2.37
N SER A 135 -22.33 -9.35 1.95
CA SER A 135 -21.97 -9.32 0.53
C SER A 135 -22.17 -10.70 -0.12
N VAL A 136 -22.68 -10.73 -1.35
CA VAL A 136 -22.83 -11.93 -2.17
C VAL A 136 -22.31 -11.64 -3.57
N PRO A 137 -21.28 -12.36 -4.09
CA PRO A 137 -20.56 -13.46 -3.44
C PRO A 137 -19.72 -13.01 -2.22
N ARG A 138 -19.50 -13.93 -1.31
CA ARG A 138 -18.76 -13.69 -0.08
C ARG A 138 -17.30 -14.11 -0.22
N THR A 139 -16.38 -13.28 0.26
CA THR A 139 -14.98 -13.65 0.43
C THR A 139 -14.84 -14.67 1.55
N ASP A 140 -14.13 -15.78 1.30
CA ASP A 140 -13.67 -16.70 2.34
C ASP A 140 -12.47 -16.06 3.05
N VAL A 141 -12.61 -15.76 4.34
CA VAL A 141 -11.61 -15.04 5.14
C VAL A 141 -11.07 -15.95 6.21
N ASP A 142 -9.78 -16.29 6.10
CA ASP A 142 -9.03 -17.08 7.06
C ASP A 142 -7.98 -16.23 7.79
N SER A 143 -7.63 -16.63 9.02
CA SER A 143 -6.52 -16.04 9.76
C SER A 143 -5.60 -17.13 10.31
N ILE A 144 -4.28 -16.92 10.12
CA ILE A 144 -3.22 -17.73 10.71
C ILE A 144 -2.50 -16.88 11.76
N SER A 145 -2.74 -17.23 13.05
CA SER A 145 -2.09 -16.50 14.17
C SER A 145 -0.66 -17.01 14.37
N CYS A 146 0.30 -16.32 13.74
CA CYS A 146 1.71 -16.64 13.88
C CYS A 146 2.64 -15.50 13.46
N ASN A 147 3.94 -15.64 13.80
CA ASN A 147 4.98 -14.81 13.19
C ASN A 147 5.32 -15.40 11.81
N TYR A 148 4.97 -14.67 10.74
CA TYR A 148 5.17 -15.11 9.35
C TYR A 148 6.65 -15.42 9.01
N LEU A 149 7.63 -14.80 9.69
CA LEU A 149 9.05 -15.09 9.50
C LEU A 149 9.47 -16.52 9.91
N ARG A 150 8.59 -17.25 10.57
CA ARG A 150 8.81 -18.65 10.99
C ARG A 150 8.10 -19.67 10.12
N LEU A 151 7.35 -19.21 9.12
CA LEU A 151 6.64 -20.09 8.19
C LEU A 151 7.60 -20.66 7.17
N GLU A 152 7.43 -21.94 6.90
CA GLU A 152 8.07 -22.60 5.76
C GLU A 152 7.14 -22.52 4.53
N PRO A 153 7.65 -22.59 3.30
CA PRO A 153 6.83 -22.46 2.09
C PRO A 153 5.60 -23.38 2.05
N GLN A 154 5.71 -24.62 2.58
CA GLN A 154 4.60 -25.57 2.63
C GLN A 154 3.45 -25.18 3.57
N ASP A 155 3.71 -24.27 4.52
CA ASP A 155 2.69 -23.78 5.46
C ASP A 155 1.91 -22.57 4.91
N ILE A 156 2.34 -22.05 3.76
CA ILE A 156 1.79 -20.85 3.12
C ILE A 156 0.83 -21.27 2.01
N PRO A 157 -0.44 -20.86 2.05
CA PRO A 157 -1.38 -21.13 0.96
C PRO A 157 -0.91 -20.58 -0.38
N THR A 158 -1.26 -21.27 -1.46
CA THR A 158 -1.11 -20.71 -2.81
C THR A 158 -2.03 -19.50 -2.99
N SER A 159 -1.53 -18.47 -3.69
CA SER A 159 -2.31 -17.26 -3.94
C SER A 159 -1.93 -16.58 -5.27
N ASP A 160 -2.85 -15.79 -5.80
CA ASP A 160 -2.55 -14.92 -6.93
C ASP A 160 -1.65 -13.78 -6.50
N LEU A 161 -1.89 -13.24 -5.29
CA LEU A 161 -1.16 -12.11 -4.74
C LEU A 161 -0.77 -12.37 -3.29
N CYS A 162 0.51 -12.18 -2.97
CA CYS A 162 0.91 -11.98 -1.58
C CYS A 162 1.28 -10.51 -1.32
N VAL A 163 1.01 -10.04 -0.11
CA VAL A 163 1.18 -8.64 0.26
C VAL A 163 1.99 -8.51 1.54
N PHE A 164 2.89 -7.52 1.55
CA PHE A 164 3.64 -7.06 2.71
C PHE A 164 3.43 -5.54 2.82
N SER A 165 2.58 -5.13 3.74
CA SER A 165 2.23 -3.72 3.88
C SER A 165 2.73 -3.15 5.19
N TYR A 166 3.75 -2.29 5.12
CA TYR A 166 4.41 -1.67 6.27
C TYR A 166 4.99 -2.70 7.27
N THR A 167 5.43 -3.85 6.77
CA THR A 167 5.89 -4.96 7.59
C THR A 167 7.41 -5.07 7.65
N PHE A 168 8.11 -4.74 6.56
CA PHE A 168 9.57 -4.84 6.52
C PHE A 168 10.25 -3.78 7.39
N CYS A 169 9.66 -2.58 7.50
CA CYS A 169 10.15 -1.56 8.43
C CYS A 169 10.06 -1.97 9.91
N GLU A 170 9.37 -3.09 10.20
CA GLU A 170 9.21 -3.65 11.53
C GLU A 170 10.08 -4.89 11.78
N CYS A 171 10.75 -5.40 10.76
CA CYS A 171 11.48 -6.66 10.81
C CYS A 171 12.93 -6.46 10.45
N ASP A 172 13.81 -6.95 11.32
CA ASP A 172 15.21 -7.18 10.96
C ASP A 172 15.29 -8.48 10.13
N ASN A 173 16.16 -8.51 9.12
CA ASN A 173 16.44 -9.71 8.29
C ASN A 173 15.26 -10.29 7.49
N PHE A 174 14.27 -9.46 7.10
CA PHE A 174 13.15 -9.92 6.27
C PHE A 174 13.58 -10.56 4.93
N LEU A 175 14.73 -10.13 4.39
CA LEU A 175 15.26 -10.63 3.11
C LEU A 175 15.56 -12.12 3.13
N ASP A 176 15.98 -12.66 4.27
CA ASP A 176 16.35 -14.08 4.40
C ASP A 176 15.11 -14.97 4.20
N SER A 177 13.97 -14.54 4.70
CA SER A 177 12.71 -15.27 4.60
C SER A 177 11.93 -14.97 3.32
N LEU A 178 12.13 -13.80 2.69
CA LEU A 178 11.32 -13.33 1.57
C LEU A 178 11.16 -14.35 0.46
N SER A 179 12.24 -15.03 0.09
CA SER A 179 12.24 -16.02 -1.00
C SER A 179 11.28 -17.18 -0.77
N GLY A 180 11.21 -17.70 0.47
CA GLY A 180 10.27 -18.75 0.85
C GLY A 180 8.84 -18.23 0.96
N LEU A 181 8.66 -17.02 1.54
CA LEU A 181 7.34 -16.45 1.76
C LEU A 181 6.57 -16.18 0.45
N VAL A 182 7.27 -15.88 -0.66
CA VAL A 182 6.65 -15.58 -1.96
C VAL A 182 6.56 -16.77 -2.91
N GLU A 183 7.05 -17.95 -2.49
CA GLU A 183 7.20 -19.11 -3.38
C GLU A 183 5.86 -19.55 -3.98
N ASN A 184 4.81 -19.54 -3.18
CA ASN A 184 3.47 -20.02 -3.55
C ASN A 184 2.57 -18.92 -4.15
N SER A 185 3.11 -17.73 -4.46
CA SER A 185 2.32 -16.62 -4.99
C SER A 185 2.76 -16.25 -6.40
N ASN A 186 1.82 -15.84 -7.24
CA ASN A 186 2.08 -15.40 -8.61
C ASN A 186 2.56 -13.96 -8.66
N MET A 187 2.05 -13.11 -7.77
CA MET A 187 2.39 -11.69 -7.66
C MET A 187 2.73 -11.32 -6.22
N VAL A 188 3.51 -10.27 -6.09
CA VAL A 188 3.95 -9.72 -4.80
C VAL A 188 3.72 -8.21 -4.79
N LEU A 189 3.02 -7.70 -3.79
CA LEU A 189 2.90 -6.27 -3.50
C LEU A 189 3.60 -5.97 -2.18
N ILE A 190 4.56 -5.06 -2.21
CA ILE A 190 5.26 -4.55 -1.03
C ILE A 190 4.98 -3.07 -0.90
N ILE A 191 4.58 -2.62 0.28
CA ILE A 191 4.33 -1.21 0.59
C ILE A 191 5.11 -0.87 1.85
N GLU A 192 5.91 0.19 1.78
CA GLU A 192 6.74 0.67 2.89
C GLU A 192 6.58 2.17 3.11
N PRO A 193 6.93 2.72 4.28
CA PRO A 193 6.95 4.15 4.48
C PRO A 193 7.77 4.87 3.39
N GLY A 194 7.29 6.01 2.91
CA GLY A 194 7.97 6.84 1.91
C GLY A 194 9.19 7.60 2.46
N THR A 195 10.02 6.91 3.22
CA THR A 195 11.28 7.37 3.83
C THR A 195 12.48 6.77 3.09
N PRO A 196 13.70 7.30 3.24
CA PRO A 196 14.90 6.68 2.69
C PRO A 196 15.06 5.22 3.10
N SER A 197 14.80 4.88 4.38
CA SER A 197 14.89 3.50 4.86
C SER A 197 13.80 2.59 4.26
N GLY A 198 12.57 3.06 4.16
CA GLY A 198 11.49 2.29 3.51
C GLY A 198 11.78 2.06 2.03
N PHE A 199 12.30 3.06 1.33
CA PHE A 199 12.75 2.89 -0.06
C PHE A 199 13.91 1.89 -0.17
N ASN A 200 14.86 1.91 0.77
CA ASN A 200 15.95 0.93 0.79
C ASN A 200 15.42 -0.50 0.95
N ASN A 201 14.40 -0.73 1.80
CA ASN A 201 13.73 -2.03 1.93
C ASN A 201 13.12 -2.46 0.58
N ILE A 202 12.45 -1.54 -0.12
CA ILE A 202 11.89 -1.78 -1.46
C ILE A 202 12.97 -2.20 -2.46
N ILE A 203 14.12 -1.52 -2.49
CA ILE A 203 15.21 -1.84 -3.42
C ILE A 203 15.80 -3.21 -3.13
N GLN A 204 16.05 -3.53 -1.87
CA GLN A 204 16.59 -4.84 -1.48
C GLN A 204 15.60 -5.97 -1.82
N ALA A 205 14.31 -5.78 -1.53
CA ALA A 205 13.27 -6.74 -1.89
C ALA A 205 13.16 -6.91 -3.41
N ARG A 206 13.22 -5.81 -4.18
CA ARG A 206 13.19 -5.83 -5.65
C ARG A 206 14.31 -6.70 -6.22
N ASP A 207 15.52 -6.50 -5.77
CA ASP A 207 16.67 -7.27 -6.26
C ASP A 207 16.52 -8.75 -5.96
N LYS A 208 16.13 -9.07 -4.73
CA LYS A 208 15.90 -10.44 -4.30
C LYS A 208 14.80 -11.13 -5.12
N LEU A 209 13.73 -10.42 -5.44
CA LEU A 209 12.64 -10.95 -6.25
C LEU A 209 13.03 -11.09 -7.74
N ILE A 210 13.84 -10.18 -8.29
CA ILE A 210 14.41 -10.34 -9.64
C ILE A 210 15.29 -11.60 -9.72
N GLU A 211 16.16 -11.84 -8.72
CA GLU A 211 16.95 -13.07 -8.63
C GLU A 211 16.07 -14.35 -8.59
N LYS A 212 14.85 -14.23 -8.10
CA LYS A 212 13.85 -15.31 -8.06
C LYS A 212 12.98 -15.39 -9.32
N GLY A 213 13.27 -14.58 -10.34
CA GLY A 213 12.58 -14.61 -11.63
C GLY A 213 11.31 -13.76 -11.69
N PHE A 214 11.03 -12.92 -10.70
CA PHE A 214 9.95 -11.96 -10.77
C PHE A 214 10.31 -10.77 -11.67
N SER A 215 9.34 -10.28 -12.41
CA SER A 215 9.42 -9.06 -13.22
C SER A 215 8.67 -7.90 -12.56
N THR A 216 9.19 -6.69 -12.66
CA THR A 216 8.54 -5.50 -12.11
C THR A 216 7.31 -5.12 -12.95
N ILE A 217 6.20 -4.82 -12.28
CA ILE A 217 4.97 -4.27 -12.88
C ILE A 217 4.88 -2.76 -12.60
N ALA A 218 4.99 -2.40 -11.32
CA ALA A 218 4.86 -1.02 -10.85
C ALA A 218 5.65 -0.80 -9.55
N PRO A 219 6.08 0.43 -9.28
CA PRO A 219 6.02 1.64 -10.09
C PRO A 219 7.12 1.67 -11.16
N CYS A 220 8.06 0.70 -11.12
CA CYS A 220 9.24 0.67 -11.97
C CYS A 220 8.85 0.49 -13.44
N THR A 221 9.35 1.38 -14.29
CA THR A 221 9.22 1.30 -15.75
C THR A 221 10.49 0.78 -16.41
N VAL A 222 11.54 0.55 -15.63
CA VAL A 222 12.79 -0.10 -16.03
C VAL A 222 12.73 -1.56 -15.60
N ALA A 223 12.44 -2.46 -16.52
CA ALA A 223 12.07 -3.84 -16.21
C ALA A 223 13.19 -4.68 -15.59
N SER A 224 14.43 -4.54 -16.06
CA SER A 224 15.57 -5.38 -15.64
C SER A 224 16.81 -4.60 -15.18
N GLY A 225 16.75 -3.28 -15.21
CA GLY A 225 17.90 -2.43 -14.90
C GLY A 225 18.11 -2.17 -13.42
N ILE A 226 19.25 -1.62 -13.09
CA ILE A 226 19.53 -1.05 -11.77
C ILE A 226 18.63 0.16 -11.57
N CYS A 227 18.01 0.28 -10.38
CA CYS A 227 17.21 1.44 -10.06
C CYS A 227 18.07 2.72 -10.09
N PRO A 228 17.74 3.73 -10.90
CA PRO A 228 18.56 4.93 -11.02
C PRO A 228 18.60 5.81 -9.77
N LEU A 229 17.73 5.56 -8.80
CA LEU A 229 17.72 6.24 -7.50
C LEU A 229 18.35 5.41 -6.38
N ARG A 230 18.91 4.21 -6.69
CA ARG A 230 19.49 3.30 -5.69
C ARG A 230 20.55 3.97 -4.82
N ASP A 231 21.49 4.64 -5.47
CA ASP A 231 22.67 5.23 -4.83
C ASP A 231 22.54 6.77 -4.70
N SER A 232 21.31 7.28 -4.72
CA SER A 232 21.06 8.71 -4.56
C SER A 232 21.05 9.11 -3.09
N ASP A 233 21.94 10.03 -2.72
CA ASP A 233 21.98 10.59 -1.36
C ASP A 233 20.89 11.64 -1.09
N SER A 234 20.24 12.16 -2.12
CA SER A 234 19.35 13.32 -2.03
C SER A 234 17.90 13.05 -2.37
N ASP A 235 17.59 11.96 -3.09
CA ASP A 235 16.23 11.62 -3.50
C ASP A 235 16.01 10.09 -3.50
N TRP A 236 14.76 9.68 -3.30
CA TRP A 236 14.32 8.29 -3.30
C TRP A 236 12.94 8.17 -3.91
N CYS A 237 12.60 7.00 -4.48
CA CYS A 237 11.30 6.77 -5.08
C CYS A 237 10.22 6.66 -4.00
N HIS A 238 9.36 7.65 -3.93
CA HIS A 238 8.21 7.68 -3.03
C HIS A 238 7.03 8.38 -3.68
N PHE A 239 5.85 8.12 -3.14
CA PHE A 239 4.58 8.67 -3.58
C PHE A 239 3.88 9.31 -2.40
N VAL A 240 2.88 10.15 -2.66
CA VAL A 240 2.12 10.83 -1.63
C VAL A 240 0.65 10.73 -1.99
N GLU A 241 -0.17 10.23 -1.08
CA GLU A 241 -1.62 10.21 -1.21
C GLU A 241 -2.25 11.12 -0.15
N ARG A 242 -3.29 11.84 -0.56
CA ARG A 242 -4.11 12.65 0.34
C ARG A 242 -5.26 11.80 0.86
N ILE A 243 -5.27 11.59 2.17
CA ILE A 243 -6.26 10.77 2.86
C ILE A 243 -7.18 11.66 3.69
N ASP A 244 -8.48 11.56 3.46
CA ASP A 244 -9.47 12.26 4.27
C ASP A 244 -9.59 11.60 5.64
N ARG A 245 -9.61 12.41 6.70
CA ARG A 245 -9.76 11.97 8.09
C ARG A 245 -11.22 11.87 8.48
N SER A 246 -11.60 10.80 9.18
CA SER A 246 -12.87 10.75 9.88
C SER A 246 -12.90 11.75 11.05
N ARG A 247 -14.11 12.02 11.57
CA ARG A 247 -14.28 12.86 12.76
C ARG A 247 -13.53 12.27 13.96
N ILE A 248 -13.61 10.95 14.15
CA ILE A 248 -12.93 10.24 15.25
C ILE A 248 -11.43 10.30 15.07
N GLN A 249 -10.91 10.03 13.88
CA GLN A 249 -9.47 10.11 13.60
C GLN A 249 -8.91 11.52 13.88
N ARG A 250 -9.62 12.57 13.45
CA ARG A 250 -9.24 13.95 13.75
C ARG A 250 -9.17 14.21 15.26
N HIS A 251 -10.18 13.75 15.97
CA HIS A 251 -10.25 13.91 17.40
C HIS A 251 -9.11 13.19 18.13
N LEU A 252 -8.85 11.92 17.78
CA LEU A 252 -7.79 11.12 18.38
C LEU A 252 -6.37 11.66 18.08
N LYS A 253 -6.17 12.22 16.88
CA LYS A 253 -4.88 12.80 16.47
C LYS A 253 -4.73 14.29 16.79
N ASN A 254 -5.68 14.92 17.50
CA ASN A 254 -5.72 16.37 17.68
C ASN A 254 -5.54 17.16 16.37
N GLY A 255 -6.08 16.61 15.27
CA GLY A 255 -5.87 17.12 13.93
C GLY A 255 -6.79 18.26 13.56
N VAL A 256 -6.25 19.41 13.17
CA VAL A 256 -7.02 20.58 12.71
C VAL A 256 -7.57 20.34 11.29
N LEU A 257 -6.76 19.74 10.41
CA LEU A 257 -7.13 19.51 9.01
C LEU A 257 -8.01 18.27 8.85
N GLY A 258 -8.98 18.33 7.96
CA GLY A 258 -9.85 17.21 7.59
C GLY A 258 -9.15 16.13 6.76
N TYR A 259 -7.85 16.25 6.54
CA TYR A 259 -7.06 15.30 5.76
C TYR A 259 -5.61 15.22 6.29
N GLU A 260 -4.90 14.19 5.82
CA GLU A 260 -3.45 14.03 6.00
C GLU A 260 -2.82 13.53 4.70
N TYR A 261 -1.50 13.67 4.60
CA TYR A 261 -0.72 13.11 3.50
C TYR A 261 0.03 11.89 4.00
N GLU A 262 -0.22 10.74 3.37
CA GLU A 262 0.58 9.53 3.59
C GLU A 262 1.64 9.42 2.51
N LYS A 263 2.91 9.36 2.94
CA LYS A 263 4.05 9.09 2.05
C LYS A 263 4.36 7.60 2.08
N TYR A 264 4.48 7.00 0.91
CA TYR A 264 4.78 5.58 0.77
C TYR A 264 5.73 5.31 -0.39
N SER A 265 6.43 4.19 -0.31
CA SER A 265 7.14 3.55 -1.41
C SER A 265 6.49 2.21 -1.66
N TYR A 266 6.41 1.73 -2.90
CA TYR A 266 5.81 0.44 -3.18
C TYR A 266 6.50 -0.28 -4.33
N LEU A 267 6.25 -1.59 -4.40
CA LEU A 267 6.74 -2.48 -5.44
C LEU A 267 5.67 -3.53 -5.74
N LEU A 268 5.25 -3.63 -6.99
CA LEU A 268 4.38 -4.68 -7.49
C LEU A 268 5.15 -5.48 -8.53
N MET A 269 5.26 -6.79 -8.32
CA MET A 269 6.00 -7.70 -9.18
C MET A 269 5.18 -8.95 -9.50
N SER A 270 5.52 -9.60 -10.60
CA SER A 270 4.86 -10.84 -11.05
C SER A 270 5.89 -11.85 -11.58
N LYS A 271 5.58 -13.13 -11.42
CA LYS A 271 6.28 -14.24 -12.11
C LYS A 271 6.05 -14.21 -13.62
N TYR A 272 4.99 -13.53 -14.07
CA TYR A 272 4.67 -13.40 -15.49
C TYR A 272 5.19 -12.04 -16.00
N PRO A 273 5.86 -12.02 -17.16
CA PRO A 273 6.34 -10.77 -17.75
C PRO A 273 5.17 -9.80 -17.98
N SER A 274 5.32 -8.57 -17.51
CA SER A 274 4.40 -7.48 -17.78
C SER A 274 5.21 -6.25 -18.18
N HIS A 275 4.76 -5.53 -19.19
CA HIS A 275 5.40 -4.28 -19.59
C HIS A 275 4.47 -3.11 -19.31
N SER A 276 4.97 -2.13 -18.56
CA SER A 276 4.28 -0.85 -18.46
C SER A 276 4.65 0.01 -19.67
N ASP A 277 3.63 0.46 -20.39
CA ASP A 277 3.83 1.42 -21.47
C ASP A 277 3.91 2.84 -20.88
N GLY A 278 5.10 3.44 -20.91
CA GLY A 278 5.36 4.76 -20.38
C GLY A 278 6.55 4.82 -19.41
N LYS A 279 6.84 6.03 -18.96
CA LYS A 279 7.95 6.33 -18.03
C LYS A 279 7.40 7.01 -16.77
N ARG A 280 7.86 6.61 -15.60
CA ARG A 280 7.36 7.15 -14.33
C ARG A 280 7.94 8.54 -14.06
N ILE A 281 7.08 9.52 -13.77
CA ILE A 281 7.51 10.84 -13.29
C ILE A 281 8.03 10.69 -11.86
N ILE A 282 9.29 11.02 -11.63
CA ILE A 282 10.00 10.82 -10.34
C ILE A 282 10.30 12.14 -9.61
N SER A 283 10.11 13.29 -10.25
CA SER A 283 10.18 14.60 -9.59
C SER A 283 8.82 15.31 -9.59
N ARG A 284 8.69 16.35 -8.75
CA ARG A 284 7.52 17.23 -8.83
C ARG A 284 7.61 18.06 -10.11
N PRO A 285 6.61 18.01 -11.00
CA PRO A 285 6.64 18.87 -12.20
C PRO A 285 6.72 20.36 -11.86
N ASN A 286 7.70 21.02 -12.41
CA ASN A 286 7.90 22.47 -12.27
C ASN A 286 7.18 23.18 -13.42
N CYS A 287 6.05 23.81 -13.11
CA CYS A 287 5.18 24.46 -14.09
C CYS A 287 5.40 25.97 -14.10
N THR A 288 5.82 26.49 -15.24
CA THR A 288 5.84 27.93 -15.54
C THR A 288 4.71 28.30 -16.52
N LYS A 289 4.60 29.58 -16.86
CA LYS A 289 3.66 30.03 -17.89
C LYS A 289 3.95 29.43 -19.28
N HIS A 290 5.20 29.09 -19.56
CA HIS A 290 5.69 28.68 -20.88
C HIS A 290 6.19 27.24 -20.95
N ASN A 291 6.74 26.74 -19.87
CA ASN A 291 7.40 25.44 -19.83
C ASN A 291 6.93 24.60 -18.64
N ILE A 292 6.97 23.26 -18.81
CA ILE A 292 6.89 22.30 -17.72
C ILE A 292 8.15 21.46 -17.79
N SER A 293 8.82 21.27 -16.66
CA SER A 293 9.97 20.37 -16.56
C SER A 293 9.79 19.38 -15.42
N PHE A 294 10.28 18.16 -15.62
CA PHE A 294 10.23 17.07 -14.65
C PHE A 294 11.23 15.97 -15.02
N ASP A 295 11.55 15.13 -14.05
CA ASP A 295 12.42 13.98 -14.26
C ASP A 295 11.59 12.72 -14.39
N ILE A 296 12.02 11.81 -15.27
CA ILE A 296 11.41 10.51 -15.51
C ILE A 296 12.37 9.39 -15.16
N CYS A 297 11.81 8.32 -14.60
CA CYS A 297 12.52 7.07 -14.37
C CYS A 297 12.83 6.40 -15.71
N SER A 298 14.10 6.30 -16.03
CA SER A 298 14.66 5.62 -17.20
C SER A 298 16.03 5.08 -16.82
N GLU A 299 16.65 4.28 -17.67
CA GLU A 299 17.98 3.68 -17.38
C GLU A 299 19.03 4.71 -16.95
N ASN A 300 18.94 5.95 -17.44
CA ASN A 300 19.87 7.04 -17.16
C ASN A 300 19.20 8.29 -16.58
N ASN A 301 18.02 8.19 -15.97
CA ASN A 301 17.22 9.32 -15.51
C ASN A 301 17.21 10.50 -16.51
N SER A 302 16.10 10.72 -17.17
CA SER A 302 16.01 11.78 -18.19
C SER A 302 15.23 12.97 -17.66
N HIS A 303 15.74 14.16 -17.87
CA HIS A 303 15.05 15.42 -17.62
C HIS A 303 14.24 15.81 -18.85
N ILE A 304 12.93 15.99 -18.67
CA ILE A 304 11.99 16.35 -19.73
C ILE A 304 11.60 17.82 -19.59
N VAL A 305 11.62 18.54 -20.69
CA VAL A 305 11.13 19.92 -20.79
C VAL A 305 10.12 20.01 -21.92
N ILE A 306 8.89 20.38 -21.60
CA ILE A 306 7.80 20.58 -22.58
C ILE A 306 7.49 22.04 -22.67
N THR A 307 7.67 22.63 -23.87
CA THR A 307 7.34 24.02 -24.14
C THR A 307 5.91 24.12 -24.67
N LYS A 308 5.14 25.07 -24.12
CA LYS A 308 3.76 25.34 -24.54
C LYS A 308 3.66 25.76 -26.01
N LYS A 309 4.71 26.40 -26.54
CA LYS A 309 4.76 26.87 -27.93
C LYS A 309 4.90 25.70 -28.91
N GLU A 310 5.72 24.69 -28.55
CA GLU A 310 6.05 23.58 -29.44
C GLU A 310 4.99 22.44 -29.33
N ASN A 311 4.52 22.16 -28.13
CA ASN A 311 3.54 21.10 -27.90
C ASN A 311 2.44 21.53 -26.91
N LYS A 312 1.42 22.21 -27.40
CA LYS A 312 0.32 22.76 -26.59
C LYS A 312 -0.57 21.65 -25.99
N SER A 313 -0.77 20.57 -26.72
CA SER A 313 -1.62 19.44 -26.27
C SER A 313 -0.97 18.69 -25.12
N GLU A 314 0.26 18.29 -25.28
CA GLU A 314 1.06 17.62 -24.27
C GLU A 314 1.28 18.48 -23.03
N PHE A 315 1.58 19.77 -23.22
CA PHE A 315 1.67 20.74 -22.14
C PHE A 315 0.38 20.79 -21.28
N LYS A 316 -0.79 20.72 -21.90
CA LYS A 316 -2.08 20.74 -21.19
C LYS A 316 -2.31 19.48 -20.37
N ILE A 317 -1.86 18.34 -20.87
CA ILE A 317 -1.95 17.04 -20.18
C ILE A 317 -0.99 17.03 -19.00
N VAL A 318 0.29 17.25 -19.26
CA VAL A 318 1.37 17.14 -18.24
C VAL A 318 1.26 18.21 -17.16
N LYS A 319 0.64 19.35 -17.44
CA LYS A 319 0.36 20.37 -16.42
C LYS A 319 -0.44 19.86 -15.22
N LYS A 320 -1.21 18.79 -15.41
CA LYS A 320 -2.01 18.15 -14.35
C LYS A 320 -1.31 16.98 -13.69
N SER A 321 -0.19 16.55 -14.26
CA SER A 321 0.55 15.40 -13.75
C SER A 321 1.24 15.74 -12.45
N ILE A 322 1.38 14.70 -11.61
CA ILE A 322 2.09 14.75 -10.34
C ILE A 322 3.22 13.71 -10.34
N ARG A 323 4.10 13.77 -9.36
CA ARG A 323 5.06 12.71 -9.10
C ARG A 323 4.32 11.38 -8.95
N GLY A 324 4.78 10.35 -9.64
CA GLY A 324 4.16 9.01 -9.63
C GLY A 324 3.27 8.71 -10.84
N ASP A 325 2.87 9.71 -11.62
CA ASP A 325 2.12 9.48 -12.85
C ASP A 325 3.00 8.87 -13.95
N LEU A 326 2.37 8.18 -14.90
CA LEU A 326 3.03 7.71 -16.11
C LEU A 326 3.06 8.81 -17.16
N TYR A 327 4.24 9.13 -17.62
CA TYR A 327 4.46 9.97 -18.80
C TYR A 327 4.56 9.08 -20.04
N ARG A 328 3.79 9.40 -21.07
CA ARG A 328 3.85 8.77 -22.38
C ARG A 328 4.05 9.88 -23.41
N GLU A 329 5.14 9.77 -24.14
CA GLU A 329 5.48 10.72 -25.20
C GLU A 329 4.43 10.62 -26.30
N ASN A 330 3.94 11.77 -26.79
CA ASN A 330 2.97 11.84 -27.91
C ASN A 330 1.58 11.23 -27.66
N GLN A 331 1.04 11.21 -26.45
CA GLN A 331 -0.38 10.93 -26.26
C GLN A 331 -1.27 12.06 -26.81
N VAL A 332 -1.30 12.18 -28.12
CA VAL A 332 -2.43 12.76 -28.84
C VAL A 332 -3.38 11.60 -29.13
N GLN A 333 -4.29 11.30 -28.21
CA GLN A 333 -5.44 10.52 -28.57
C GLN A 333 -6.35 11.40 -29.44
N THR A 334 -6.45 11.00 -30.69
CA THR A 334 -7.49 11.41 -31.62
C THR A 334 -8.88 11.12 -31.06
#